data_7154fb48b7f38acb0c963b9e8114e7b5
#
_entry.id   7154fb48b7f38acb0c963b9e8114e7b5
#
_cell.length_a   1.000
_cell.length_b   1.000
_cell.length_c   1.000
_cell.angle_alpha   90.00
_cell.angle_beta   90.00
_cell.angle_gamma   90.00
#
_symmetry.space_group_name_H-M   'P 1'
#
loop_
_entity.id
_entity.type
_entity.pdbx_description
1 polymer ?
#
loop_
_entity_poly.entity_id
_entity_poly.type
_entity_poly.pdbx_seq_one_letter_code
_entity_poly.pdbx_strand_id
1 'polypeptide(L)'
;RSLMKNAFNLGVGEILTEALDELGIGRDRKLEITRAVIRSDYEVTAPYQCVYALPDRAGAANVYLRSELGDVDWTELEEESGTLLAEVLTDEEIDVLGPRIEAMDPISSTSWPLERAAADEDFVYFISAGVDPEKRGSGAFRRLFTPFLEYADEHGLACYLDCYTERLEQLYGHFGFETVERRSIDAFPIEERLMVRRAR
;
A
#
# COMPACT_ATOMS: atom_id res chain seq x y z
N ARG A 1 -6.22 12.78 -6.65
CA ARG A 1 -5.67 11.58 -7.28
C ARG A 1 -4.61 10.98 -6.38
N SER A 2 -4.61 9.70 -6.26
CA SER A 2 -4.10 8.86 -5.17
C SER A 2 -2.67 9.14 -4.69
N LEU A 3 -2.53 9.85 -3.57
CA LEU A 3 -1.32 9.89 -2.75
C LEU A 3 -1.17 8.62 -1.87
N MET A 4 -2.29 7.91 -1.64
CA MET A 4 -2.40 6.85 -0.66
C MET A 4 -1.51 5.64 -0.91
N LYS A 5 -1.46 5.14 -2.13
CA LYS A 5 -0.81 3.87 -2.43
C LYS A 5 0.72 3.98 -2.49
N ASN A 6 1.22 5.15 -2.77
CA ASN A 6 2.60 5.36 -3.19
C ASN A 6 3.61 5.47 -2.05
N ALA A 7 3.17 5.85 -0.85
CA ALA A 7 4.09 6.08 0.27
C ALA A 7 4.54 4.80 1.01
N PHE A 8 3.81 3.71 0.85
CA PHE A 8 4.11 2.45 1.56
C PHE A 8 5.06 1.53 0.82
N ASN A 9 5.25 1.75 -0.47
CA ASN A 9 6.07 0.90 -1.29
C ASN A 9 7.52 1.40 -1.31
N LEU A 10 8.47 0.53 -0.97
CA LEU A 10 9.89 0.88 -0.87
C LEU A 10 10.41 1.61 -2.11
N GLY A 11 10.02 1.20 -3.33
CA GLY A 11 10.45 1.85 -4.57
C GLY A 11 9.85 3.24 -4.77
N VAL A 12 8.59 3.44 -4.41
CA VAL A 12 7.91 4.73 -4.51
C VAL A 12 8.41 5.72 -3.46
N GLY A 13 8.67 5.25 -2.25
CA GLY A 13 9.25 6.06 -1.19
C GLY A 13 10.63 6.64 -1.56
N GLU A 14 11.41 5.94 -2.37
CA GLU A 14 12.68 6.44 -2.90
C GLU A 14 12.47 7.61 -3.86
N ILE A 15 11.54 7.50 -4.82
CA ILE A 15 11.20 8.57 -5.77
C ILE A 15 10.72 9.84 -5.05
N LEU A 16 9.86 9.70 -4.06
CA LEU A 16 9.39 10.82 -3.25
C LEU A 16 10.51 11.43 -2.38
N THR A 17 11.39 10.59 -1.85
CA THR A 17 12.53 11.05 -1.07
C THR A 17 13.51 11.84 -1.92
N GLU A 18 13.81 11.39 -3.14
CA GLU A 18 14.65 12.11 -4.10
C GLU A 18 14.06 13.48 -4.44
N ALA A 19 12.75 13.57 -4.63
CA ALA A 19 12.05 14.83 -4.86
C ALA A 19 12.27 15.83 -3.72
N LEU A 20 12.16 15.38 -2.48
CA LEU A 20 12.38 16.21 -1.30
C LEU A 20 13.87 16.55 -1.10
N ASP A 21 14.79 15.71 -1.61
CA ASP A 21 16.25 16.00 -1.61
C ASP A 21 16.58 17.16 -2.56
N GLU A 22 15.91 17.26 -3.70
CA GLU A 22 16.08 18.39 -4.64
C GLU A 22 15.72 19.72 -3.99
N LEU A 23 14.76 19.75 -3.06
CA LEU A 23 14.39 20.93 -2.28
C LEU A 23 15.33 21.18 -1.09
N GLY A 24 16.33 20.31 -0.85
CA GLY A 24 17.18 20.40 0.32
C GLY A 24 16.48 20.12 1.64
N ILE A 25 15.36 19.38 1.61
CA ILE A 25 14.54 19.06 2.79
C ILE A 25 15.34 18.18 3.75
N GLY A 26 15.47 18.61 4.99
CA GLY A 26 16.18 17.88 6.02
C GLY A 26 15.46 16.59 6.46
N ARG A 27 16.24 15.68 7.08
CA ARG A 27 15.75 14.35 7.51
C ARG A 27 14.48 14.41 8.37
N ASP A 28 14.40 15.34 9.29
CA ASP A 28 13.26 15.42 10.24
C ASP A 28 11.98 15.79 9.51
N ARG A 29 12.04 16.73 8.55
CA ARG A 29 10.89 17.12 7.72
C ARG A 29 10.46 15.98 6.79
N LYS A 30 11.40 15.27 6.19
CA LYS A 30 11.08 14.06 5.39
C LYS A 30 10.36 13.01 6.21
N LEU A 31 10.81 12.78 7.45
CA LEU A 31 10.15 11.85 8.36
C LEU A 31 8.74 12.33 8.76
N GLU A 32 8.55 13.62 8.94
CA GLU A 32 7.24 14.23 9.20
C GLU A 32 6.29 14.00 8.02
N ILE A 33 6.74 14.31 6.79
CA ILE A 33 5.97 14.08 5.56
C ILE A 33 5.62 12.60 5.41
N THR A 34 6.60 11.70 5.58
CA THR A 34 6.35 10.25 5.51
C THR A 34 5.30 9.80 6.52
N ARG A 35 5.37 10.32 7.75
CA ARG A 35 4.35 10.03 8.77
C ARG A 35 2.98 10.58 8.42
N ALA A 36 2.92 11.79 7.82
CA ALA A 36 1.67 12.39 7.40
C ALA A 36 1.00 11.56 6.30
N VAL A 37 1.76 11.12 5.30
CA VAL A 37 1.26 10.22 4.24
C VAL A 37 0.69 8.93 4.84
N ILE A 38 1.46 8.25 5.69
CA ILE A 38 1.00 7.03 6.35
C ILE A 38 -0.27 7.28 7.17
N ARG A 39 -0.27 8.37 7.90
CA ARG A 39 -1.37 8.73 8.79
C ARG A 39 -2.65 9.04 8.00
N SER A 40 -2.58 9.82 6.92
CA SER A 40 -3.76 10.15 6.11
C SER A 40 -4.43 8.90 5.55
N ASP A 41 -3.65 7.94 5.05
CA ASP A 41 -4.17 6.66 4.55
C ASP A 41 -4.91 5.86 5.63
N TYR A 42 -4.32 5.78 6.83
CA TYR A 42 -4.94 5.02 7.91
C TYR A 42 -6.15 5.74 8.52
N GLU A 43 -6.16 7.08 8.55
CA GLU A 43 -7.28 7.86 9.07
C GLU A 43 -8.53 7.69 8.22
N VAL A 44 -8.42 7.70 6.89
CA VAL A 44 -9.58 7.53 6.00
C VAL A 44 -10.06 6.08 5.92
N THR A 45 -9.20 5.10 6.17
CA THR A 45 -9.56 3.67 6.09
C THR A 45 -9.96 3.06 7.45
N ALA A 46 -9.53 3.64 8.58
CA ALA A 46 -9.83 3.14 9.92
C ALA A 46 -11.33 2.99 10.23
N PRO A 47 -12.23 3.90 9.81
CA PRO A 47 -13.68 3.76 10.03
C PRO A 47 -14.28 2.47 9.45
N TYR A 48 -13.66 1.91 8.42
CA TYR A 48 -14.10 0.67 7.75
C TYR A 48 -13.51 -0.61 8.38
N GLN A 49 -12.84 -0.50 9.53
CA GLN A 49 -12.28 -1.62 10.30
C GLN A 49 -11.27 -2.48 9.52
N CYS A 50 -10.64 -1.94 8.49
CA CYS A 50 -9.64 -2.64 7.67
C CYS A 50 -8.19 -2.44 8.16
N VAL A 51 -7.99 -1.73 9.28
CA VAL A 51 -6.67 -1.49 9.88
C VAL A 51 -6.44 -2.45 11.04
N TYR A 52 -5.41 -3.27 10.92
CA TYR A 52 -5.02 -4.28 11.88
C TYR A 52 -3.62 -4.02 12.43
N ALA A 53 -3.42 -4.26 13.72
CA ALA A 53 -2.11 -4.13 14.34
C ALA A 53 -1.83 -5.30 15.27
N LEU A 54 -0.56 -5.71 15.35
CA LEU A 54 -0.14 -6.67 16.36
C LEU A 54 -0.27 -6.07 17.76
N PRO A 55 -0.67 -6.84 18.78
CA PRO A 55 -0.85 -6.35 20.16
C PRO A 55 0.41 -5.71 20.76
N ASP A 56 1.59 -6.20 20.35
CA ASP A 56 2.90 -5.68 20.77
C ASP A 56 3.40 -4.51 19.91
N ARG A 57 2.55 -3.98 19.02
CA ARG A 57 2.83 -2.90 18.08
C ARG A 57 4.02 -3.18 17.15
N ALA A 58 4.39 -4.44 16.96
CA ALA A 58 5.49 -4.84 16.10
C ALA A 58 5.18 -4.71 14.60
N GLY A 59 3.93 -4.50 14.23
CA GLY A 59 3.52 -4.31 12.84
C GLY A 59 2.03 -3.98 12.73
N ALA A 60 1.68 -3.40 11.57
CA ALA A 60 0.31 -3.09 11.20
C ALA A 60 0.08 -3.40 9.71
N ALA A 61 -1.17 -3.60 9.33
CA ALA A 61 -1.59 -3.82 7.97
C ALA A 61 -2.94 -3.16 7.71
N ASN A 62 -3.13 -2.71 6.47
CA ASN A 62 -4.42 -2.29 5.94
C ASN A 62 -4.87 -3.40 4.97
N VAL A 63 -5.91 -4.13 5.37
CA VAL A 63 -6.39 -5.32 4.66
C VAL A 63 -7.91 -5.27 4.66
N TYR A 64 -8.53 -5.52 3.53
CA TYR A 64 -9.97 -5.59 3.45
C TYR A 64 -10.48 -6.84 2.73
N LEU A 65 -11.69 -7.22 3.08
CA LEU A 65 -12.50 -8.19 2.38
C LEU A 65 -13.46 -7.42 1.46
N ARG A 66 -13.51 -7.77 0.18
CA ARG A 66 -14.32 -7.04 -0.81
C ARG A 66 -15.78 -6.88 -0.38
N SER A 67 -16.40 -7.94 0.12
CA SER A 67 -17.80 -7.93 0.54
C SER A 67 -18.09 -7.03 1.75
N GLU A 68 -17.11 -6.76 2.59
CA GLU A 68 -17.28 -5.88 3.77
C GLU A 68 -17.24 -4.39 3.40
N LEU A 69 -16.65 -4.05 2.24
CA LEU A 69 -16.49 -2.67 1.76
C LEU A 69 -17.34 -2.36 0.52
N GLY A 70 -18.41 -3.13 0.27
CA GLY A 70 -19.15 -3.17 -0.98
C GLY A 70 -19.56 -1.82 -1.60
N ASP A 71 -19.82 -0.81 -0.80
CA ASP A 71 -20.26 0.52 -1.24
C ASP A 71 -19.21 1.62 -1.01
N VAL A 72 -17.98 1.26 -0.66
CA VAL A 72 -16.91 2.26 -0.44
C VAL A 72 -16.41 2.78 -1.77
N ASP A 73 -16.50 4.08 -1.97
CA ASP A 73 -15.86 4.76 -3.09
C ASP A 73 -14.38 5.02 -2.79
N TRP A 74 -13.52 4.16 -3.33
CA TRP A 74 -12.07 4.28 -3.16
C TRP A 74 -11.51 5.59 -3.71
N THR A 75 -12.11 6.14 -4.77
CA THR A 75 -11.70 7.42 -5.33
C THR A 75 -11.97 8.55 -4.31
N GLU A 76 -13.12 8.50 -3.65
CA GLU A 76 -13.45 9.49 -2.61
C GLU A 76 -12.50 9.39 -1.40
N LEU A 77 -12.17 8.17 -0.96
CA LEU A 77 -11.18 7.98 0.12
C LEU A 77 -9.78 8.47 -0.28
N GLU A 78 -9.38 8.25 -1.52
CA GLU A 78 -8.10 8.74 -2.05
C GLU A 78 -8.06 10.26 -2.10
N GLU A 79 -9.13 10.92 -2.50
CA GLU A 79 -9.26 12.38 -2.49
C GLU A 79 -9.23 12.95 -1.06
N GLU A 80 -9.92 12.30 -0.12
CA GLU A 80 -9.89 12.69 1.30
C GLU A 80 -8.49 12.55 1.91
N SER A 81 -7.80 11.44 1.67
CA SER A 81 -6.41 11.24 2.12
C SER A 81 -5.48 12.30 1.53
N GLY A 82 -5.62 12.60 0.23
CA GLY A 82 -4.87 13.65 -0.45
C GLY A 82 -5.10 15.03 0.19
N THR A 83 -6.32 15.32 0.60
CA THR A 83 -6.67 16.57 1.29
C THR A 83 -5.99 16.67 2.65
N LEU A 84 -6.06 15.60 3.46
CA LEU A 84 -5.38 15.54 4.76
C LEU A 84 -3.86 15.70 4.64
N LEU A 85 -3.27 15.13 3.61
CA LEU A 85 -1.83 15.27 3.36
C LEU A 85 -1.47 16.71 2.94
N ALA A 86 -2.29 17.33 2.09
CA ALA A 86 -2.07 18.70 1.63
C ALA A 86 -2.08 19.73 2.78
N GLU A 87 -2.79 19.46 3.86
CA GLU A 87 -2.78 20.32 5.08
C GLU A 87 -1.41 20.34 5.77
N VAL A 88 -0.58 19.32 5.55
CA VAL A 88 0.75 19.19 6.20
C VAL A 88 1.87 19.68 5.30
N LEU A 89 1.69 19.64 3.98
CA LEU A 89 2.68 20.04 2.99
C LEU A 89 2.69 21.55 2.76
N THR A 90 3.86 22.10 2.46
CA THR A 90 3.97 23.46 1.90
C THR A 90 3.65 23.45 0.41
N ASP A 91 3.31 24.62 -0.14
CA ASP A 91 3.05 24.78 -1.57
C ASP A 91 4.26 24.30 -2.41
N GLU A 92 5.49 24.60 -1.97
CA GLU A 92 6.72 24.17 -2.65
C GLU A 92 6.91 22.64 -2.63
N GLU A 93 6.54 21.98 -1.53
CA GLU A 93 6.56 20.51 -1.42
C GLU A 93 5.48 19.89 -2.32
N ILE A 94 4.29 20.49 -2.40
CA ILE A 94 3.21 20.06 -3.29
C ILE A 94 3.64 20.19 -4.75
N ASP A 95 4.25 21.31 -5.14
CA ASP A 95 4.70 21.55 -6.52
C ASP A 95 5.74 20.52 -6.99
N VAL A 96 6.55 20.00 -6.09
CA VAL A 96 7.59 19.00 -6.42
C VAL A 96 7.07 17.58 -6.33
N LEU A 97 6.24 17.26 -5.34
CA LEU A 97 5.72 15.89 -5.14
C LEU A 97 4.58 15.56 -6.10
N GLY A 98 3.68 16.52 -6.35
CA GLY A 98 2.47 16.31 -7.15
C GLY A 98 2.74 15.73 -8.55
N PRO A 99 3.62 16.32 -9.38
CA PRO A 99 3.93 15.78 -10.69
C PRO A 99 4.51 14.36 -10.67
N ARG A 100 5.27 14.01 -9.63
CA ARG A 100 5.84 12.66 -9.50
C ARG A 100 4.79 11.64 -9.16
N ILE A 101 3.87 12.01 -8.29
CA ILE A 101 2.74 11.16 -7.91
C ILE A 101 1.83 10.93 -9.11
N GLU A 102 1.49 12.00 -9.85
CA GLU A 102 0.68 11.90 -11.05
C GLU A 102 1.34 11.02 -12.13
N ALA A 103 2.66 11.09 -12.26
CA ALA A 103 3.40 10.23 -13.18
C ALA A 103 3.37 8.74 -12.80
N MET A 104 3.08 8.41 -11.54
CA MET A 104 2.95 7.04 -11.04
C MET A 104 1.52 6.48 -11.10
N ASP A 105 0.51 7.29 -11.41
CA ASP A 105 -0.89 6.83 -11.51
C ASP A 105 -1.08 5.53 -12.32
N PRO A 106 -0.37 5.31 -13.47
CA PRO A 106 -0.57 4.10 -14.27
C PRO A 106 -0.13 2.80 -13.58
N ILE A 107 0.69 2.89 -12.54
CA ILE A 107 1.24 1.73 -11.80
C ILE A 107 0.79 1.69 -10.34
N SER A 108 -0.21 2.46 -9.95
CA SER A 108 -0.63 2.55 -8.55
C SER A 108 -2.14 2.41 -8.37
N SER A 109 -2.82 1.73 -9.28
CA SER A 109 -4.27 1.54 -9.19
C SER A 109 -4.64 0.64 -8.01
N THR A 110 -5.49 1.14 -7.10
CA THR A 110 -6.09 0.33 -6.03
C THR A 110 -7.24 -0.54 -6.54
N SER A 111 -7.78 -0.24 -7.71
CA SER A 111 -8.90 -0.96 -8.33
C SER A 111 -8.49 -2.24 -9.09
N TRP A 112 -7.20 -2.49 -9.29
CA TRP A 112 -6.73 -3.61 -10.10
C TRP A 112 -7.27 -5.01 -9.67
N PRO A 113 -7.51 -5.31 -8.36
CA PRO A 113 -8.14 -6.57 -7.99
C PRO A 113 -9.58 -6.69 -8.51
N LEU A 114 -10.32 -5.56 -8.54
CA LEU A 114 -11.68 -5.51 -9.08
C LEU A 114 -11.73 -5.73 -10.60
N GLU A 115 -10.71 -5.27 -11.32
CA GLU A 115 -10.58 -5.50 -12.76
C GLU A 115 -10.29 -6.97 -13.10
N ARG A 116 -9.71 -7.72 -12.14
CA ARG A 116 -9.25 -9.09 -12.34
C ARG A 116 -10.15 -10.15 -11.74
N ALA A 117 -10.78 -9.87 -10.62
CA ALA A 117 -11.73 -10.78 -9.97
C ALA A 117 -13.05 -10.83 -10.75
N ALA A 118 -13.75 -11.96 -10.69
CA ALA A 118 -15.11 -12.02 -11.24
C ALA A 118 -16.05 -11.05 -10.48
N ALA A 119 -17.13 -10.63 -11.12
CA ALA A 119 -18.01 -9.60 -10.59
C ALA A 119 -18.63 -9.97 -9.22
N ASP A 120 -18.82 -11.26 -8.97
CA ASP A 120 -19.36 -11.85 -7.74
C ASP A 120 -18.30 -12.54 -6.86
N GLU A 121 -17.04 -12.49 -7.26
CA GLU A 121 -15.92 -13.10 -6.51
C GLU A 121 -15.54 -12.21 -5.34
N ASP A 122 -15.63 -12.75 -4.11
CA ASP A 122 -15.08 -12.11 -2.93
C ASP A 122 -13.57 -12.40 -2.82
N PHE A 123 -12.83 -11.51 -2.19
CA PHE A 123 -11.38 -11.63 -2.05
C PHE A 123 -10.83 -10.81 -0.88
N VAL A 124 -9.63 -11.16 -0.45
CA VAL A 124 -8.83 -10.39 0.50
C VAL A 124 -7.81 -9.54 -0.26
N TYR A 125 -7.80 -8.23 -0.01
CA TYR A 125 -6.78 -7.33 -0.58
C TYR A 125 -5.92 -6.70 0.50
N PHE A 126 -4.61 -6.90 0.39
CA PHE A 126 -3.61 -6.27 1.22
C PHE A 126 -3.18 -4.95 0.58
N ILE A 127 -3.72 -3.83 1.06
CA ILE A 127 -3.33 -2.50 0.58
C ILE A 127 -1.92 -2.15 1.04
N SER A 128 -1.65 -2.40 2.33
CA SER A 128 -0.33 -2.13 2.92
C SER A 128 -0.05 -3.06 4.09
N ALA A 129 1.23 -3.33 4.33
CA ALA A 129 1.67 -4.04 5.52
C ALA A 129 3.08 -3.57 5.91
N GLY A 130 3.29 -3.31 7.19
CA GLY A 130 4.56 -2.86 7.71
C GLY A 130 4.92 -3.49 9.04
N VAL A 131 6.21 -3.69 9.26
CA VAL A 131 6.77 -4.19 10.53
C VAL A 131 7.83 -3.21 11.00
N ASP A 132 7.79 -2.91 12.29
CA ASP A 132 8.81 -2.12 12.98
C ASP A 132 10.21 -2.61 12.59
N PRO A 133 11.07 -1.73 12.08
CA PRO A 133 12.44 -2.07 11.69
C PRO A 133 13.22 -2.80 12.78
N GLU A 134 13.02 -2.45 14.07
CA GLU A 134 13.67 -3.09 15.22
C GLU A 134 13.15 -4.52 15.48
N LYS A 135 11.98 -4.85 14.95
CA LYS A 135 11.34 -6.17 15.07
C LYS A 135 11.49 -7.03 13.82
N ARG A 136 12.24 -6.57 12.81
CA ARG A 136 12.54 -7.39 11.63
C ARG A 136 13.31 -8.65 12.04
N GLY A 137 13.00 -9.76 11.39
CA GLY A 137 13.58 -11.09 11.73
C GLY A 137 12.96 -11.77 12.95
N SER A 138 12.06 -11.13 13.72
CA SER A 138 11.39 -11.71 14.89
C SER A 138 10.16 -12.57 14.55
N GLY A 139 9.82 -12.73 13.27
CA GLY A 139 8.59 -13.39 12.83
C GLY A 139 7.35 -12.48 12.90
N ALA A 140 7.50 -11.18 13.22
CA ALA A 140 6.38 -10.24 13.33
C ALA A 140 5.56 -10.17 12.03
N PHE A 141 6.20 -10.14 10.86
CA PHE A 141 5.50 -10.13 9.58
C PHE A 141 4.64 -11.40 9.40
N ARG A 142 5.17 -12.57 9.72
CA ARG A 142 4.41 -13.84 9.66
C ARG A 142 3.21 -13.81 10.60
N ARG A 143 3.37 -13.36 11.84
CA ARG A 143 2.27 -13.24 12.82
C ARG A 143 1.18 -12.28 12.35
N LEU A 144 1.56 -11.20 11.66
CA LEU A 144 0.63 -10.23 11.11
C LEU A 144 -0.14 -10.79 9.90
N PHE A 145 0.55 -11.52 9.03
CA PHE A 145 0.06 -11.89 7.71
C PHE A 145 -0.71 -13.22 7.70
N THR A 146 -0.25 -14.22 8.49
CA THR A 146 -0.80 -15.58 8.50
C THR A 146 -2.29 -15.65 8.79
N PRO A 147 -2.87 -14.91 9.76
CA PRO A 147 -4.30 -15.01 10.07
C PRO A 147 -5.21 -14.68 8.88
N PHE A 148 -4.82 -13.73 8.04
CA PHE A 148 -5.59 -13.39 6.84
C PHE A 148 -5.51 -14.50 5.78
N LEU A 149 -4.36 -15.14 5.65
CA LEU A 149 -4.18 -16.24 4.71
C LEU A 149 -4.97 -17.49 5.15
N GLU A 150 -4.98 -17.78 6.45
CA GLU A 150 -5.78 -18.86 7.05
C GLU A 150 -7.27 -18.60 6.83
N TYR A 151 -7.74 -17.38 7.09
CA TYR A 151 -9.12 -16.99 6.80
C TYR A 151 -9.46 -17.16 5.32
N ALA A 152 -8.59 -16.71 4.43
CA ALA A 152 -8.79 -16.86 2.98
C ALA A 152 -8.85 -18.34 2.55
N ASP A 153 -8.00 -19.20 3.12
CA ASP A 153 -8.01 -20.64 2.85
C ASP A 153 -9.31 -21.31 3.35
N GLU A 154 -9.76 -20.96 4.56
CA GLU A 154 -11.01 -21.49 5.14
C GLU A 154 -12.26 -21.10 4.33
N HIS A 155 -12.24 -19.94 3.68
CA HIS A 155 -13.38 -19.40 2.92
C HIS A 155 -13.23 -19.56 1.40
N GLY A 156 -12.14 -20.15 0.93
CA GLY A 156 -11.90 -20.34 -0.51
C GLY A 156 -11.62 -19.06 -1.27
N LEU A 157 -11.11 -18.02 -0.59
CA LEU A 157 -10.90 -16.68 -1.15
C LEU A 157 -9.51 -16.52 -1.77
N ALA A 158 -9.43 -15.79 -2.88
CA ALA A 158 -8.16 -15.32 -3.39
C ALA A 158 -7.65 -14.13 -2.55
N CYS A 159 -6.32 -14.03 -2.44
CA CYS A 159 -5.65 -12.87 -1.85
C CYS A 159 -4.91 -12.09 -2.93
N TYR A 160 -5.01 -10.77 -2.88
CA TYR A 160 -4.39 -9.84 -3.80
C TYR A 160 -3.45 -8.90 -3.06
N LEU A 161 -2.35 -8.55 -3.66
CA LEU A 161 -1.42 -7.49 -3.25
C LEU A 161 -0.58 -7.02 -4.42
N ASP A 162 0.06 -5.89 -4.28
CA ASP A 162 1.09 -5.40 -5.19
C ASP A 162 2.37 -5.05 -4.44
N CYS A 163 3.48 -5.08 -5.16
CA CYS A 163 4.77 -4.65 -4.63
C CYS A 163 5.69 -4.13 -5.74
N TYR A 164 6.73 -3.37 -5.34
CA TYR A 164 7.59 -2.65 -6.28
C TYR A 164 9.05 -3.10 -6.24
N THR A 165 9.39 -4.08 -5.43
CA THR A 165 10.77 -4.59 -5.33
C THR A 165 10.82 -6.11 -5.42
N GLU A 166 11.88 -6.63 -6.04
CA GLU A 166 12.15 -8.06 -6.12
C GLU A 166 12.19 -8.71 -4.72
N ARG A 167 12.73 -8.00 -3.73
CA ARG A 167 12.78 -8.48 -2.34
C ARG A 167 11.39 -8.73 -1.76
N LEU A 168 10.43 -7.84 -2.02
CA LEU A 168 9.04 -8.01 -1.57
C LEU A 168 8.34 -9.12 -2.36
N GLU A 169 8.57 -9.21 -3.67
CA GLU A 169 8.08 -10.30 -4.50
C GLU A 169 8.52 -11.66 -3.95
N GLN A 170 9.81 -11.80 -3.63
CA GLN A 170 10.35 -13.03 -3.02
C GLN A 170 9.72 -13.30 -1.65
N LEU A 171 9.57 -12.26 -0.81
CA LEU A 171 8.92 -12.39 0.50
C LEU A 171 7.48 -12.91 0.36
N TYR A 172 6.68 -12.31 -0.51
CA TYR A 172 5.29 -12.73 -0.73
C TYR A 172 5.20 -14.10 -1.41
N GLY A 173 6.16 -14.43 -2.27
CA GLY A 173 6.30 -15.77 -2.85
C GLY A 173 6.41 -16.86 -1.79
N HIS A 174 7.08 -16.62 -0.66
CA HIS A 174 7.14 -17.57 0.46
C HIS A 174 5.77 -17.79 1.15
N PHE A 175 4.84 -16.89 0.98
CA PHE A 175 3.45 -17.03 1.45
C PHE A 175 2.52 -17.62 0.36
N GLY A 176 3.04 -17.92 -0.82
CA GLY A 176 2.30 -18.56 -1.90
C GLY A 176 1.68 -17.58 -2.89
N PHE A 177 2.09 -16.32 -2.87
CA PHE A 177 1.70 -15.38 -3.91
C PHE A 177 2.54 -15.59 -5.18
N GLU A 178 1.89 -15.41 -6.32
CA GLU A 178 2.50 -15.48 -7.64
C GLU A 178 2.29 -14.16 -8.37
N THR A 179 3.32 -13.66 -9.04
CA THR A 179 3.22 -12.47 -9.88
C THR A 179 2.42 -12.81 -11.13
N VAL A 180 1.30 -12.13 -11.32
CA VAL A 180 0.38 -12.36 -12.45
C VAL A 180 0.51 -11.30 -13.54
N GLU A 181 1.04 -10.14 -13.19
CA GLU A 181 1.26 -9.02 -14.11
C GLU A 181 2.39 -8.15 -13.61
N ARG A 182 3.09 -7.48 -14.53
CA ARG A 182 4.11 -6.46 -14.26
C ARG A 182 3.78 -5.22 -15.04
N ARG A 183 3.83 -4.06 -14.39
CA ARG A 183 3.59 -2.75 -14.98
C ARG A 183 4.79 -1.86 -14.76
N SER A 184 5.18 -1.10 -15.76
CA SER A 184 6.29 -0.14 -15.71
C SER A 184 5.85 1.17 -16.32
N ILE A 185 6.54 2.24 -15.94
CA ILE A 185 6.38 3.58 -16.51
C ILE A 185 7.74 4.10 -16.96
N ASP A 186 7.73 4.91 -17.99
CA ASP A 186 8.99 5.47 -18.55
C ASP A 186 9.59 6.56 -17.65
N ALA A 187 8.75 7.19 -16.79
CA ALA A 187 9.18 8.32 -15.96
C ALA A 187 10.17 7.93 -14.87
N PHE A 188 10.08 6.69 -14.35
CA PHE A 188 10.94 6.21 -13.25
C PHE A 188 11.32 4.73 -13.43
N PRO A 189 12.50 4.32 -12.98
CA PRO A 189 12.95 2.92 -13.04
C PRO A 189 12.26 2.06 -11.97
N ILE A 190 10.94 2.03 -11.99
CA ILE A 190 10.11 1.29 -11.04
C ILE A 190 9.21 0.31 -11.79
N GLU A 191 9.04 -0.87 -11.23
CA GLU A 191 8.15 -1.91 -11.77
C GLU A 191 7.17 -2.36 -10.68
N GLU A 192 5.88 -2.21 -10.94
CA GLU A 192 4.82 -2.77 -10.12
C GLU A 192 4.63 -4.26 -10.44
N ARG A 193 4.54 -5.07 -9.42
CA ARG A 193 4.28 -6.50 -9.48
C ARG A 193 2.93 -6.78 -8.85
N LEU A 194 1.95 -7.12 -9.66
CA LEU A 194 0.61 -7.50 -9.22
C LEU A 194 0.63 -8.99 -8.87
N MET A 195 0.32 -9.33 -7.64
CA MET A 195 0.47 -10.69 -7.13
C MET A 195 -0.84 -11.24 -6.59
N VAL A 196 -1.08 -12.50 -6.86
CA VAL A 196 -2.28 -13.23 -6.44
C VAL A 196 -1.87 -14.52 -5.72
N ARG A 197 -2.56 -14.84 -4.64
CA ARG A 197 -2.53 -16.13 -3.97
C ARG A 197 -3.92 -16.76 -4.03
N ARG A 198 -4.02 -17.96 -4.55
CA ARG A 198 -5.25 -18.77 -4.49
C ARG A 198 -5.36 -19.45 -3.13
N ALA A 199 -6.60 -19.67 -2.65
CA ALA A 199 -6.85 -20.51 -1.49
C ALA A 199 -6.25 -21.91 -1.66
N ARG A 200 -5.83 -22.52 -0.57
CA ARG A 200 -5.20 -23.85 -0.54
C ARG A 200 -6.10 -24.86 0.15
#